data_e177518d661c96a7b992956b27088425
#
_entry.id   e177518d661c96a7b992956b27088425
#
_cell.length_a   1.000
_cell.length_b   1.000
_cell.length_c   1.000
_cell.angle_alpha   90.00
_cell.angle_beta   90.00
_cell.angle_gamma   90.00
#
_symmetry.space_group_name_H-M   'P 1'
#
loop_
_entity.id
_entity.type
_entity.pdbx_description
1 polymer ?
#
loop_
_entity_poly.entity_id
_entity_poly.type
_entity_poly.pdbx_seq_one_letter_code
_entity_poly.pdbx_strand_id
1 'polypeptide(L)'
;MDSKLLYNQIKEQLPPMEGVAAKVEDNKMNFYIDGRLEFYVRESGGVSYTPNCSDTDKVKNICGEIVHASRFVREYLETIDQAPDFEVEGLENKYKLLAQFNNTVLAARVNGVDHVEFVTWDKDSRGVSAGNYFGNDFTRAKEDFAVRANIVNRDKIFSTSELVEIYRCIDDTLGGGYEISDEQVDVLNTIKDKIAEVVPDVIERAVEAQEQYDQELNNGMTMN
;
A
#
# COMPACT_ATOMS: atom_id res chain seq x y z
N MET A 1 -13.41 -14.88 -11.45
CA MET A 1 -12.06 -14.59 -10.89
C MET A 1 -11.27 -15.89 -10.84
N ASP A 2 -10.04 -15.93 -11.36
CA ASP A 2 -9.14 -17.11 -11.30
C ASP A 2 -8.53 -17.21 -9.90
N SER A 3 -8.69 -18.36 -9.23
CA SER A 3 -8.16 -18.55 -7.88
C SER A 3 -6.63 -18.58 -7.82
N LYS A 4 -5.95 -19.02 -8.88
CA LYS A 4 -4.48 -18.99 -8.95
C LYS A 4 -3.96 -17.56 -9.01
N LEU A 5 -4.58 -16.73 -9.85
CA LEU A 5 -4.25 -15.31 -9.91
C LEU A 5 -4.46 -14.64 -8.55
N LEU A 6 -5.62 -14.89 -7.91
CA LEU A 6 -5.91 -14.37 -6.57
C LEU A 6 -4.81 -14.71 -5.56
N TYR A 7 -4.42 -15.98 -5.48
CA TYR A 7 -3.43 -16.44 -4.50
C TYR A 7 -2.02 -15.90 -4.79
N ASN A 8 -1.63 -15.81 -6.05
CA ASN A 8 -0.35 -15.23 -6.43
C ASN A 8 -0.30 -13.74 -6.06
N GLN A 9 -1.37 -13.01 -6.36
CA GLN A 9 -1.46 -11.59 -6.04
C GLN A 9 -1.50 -11.35 -4.51
N ILE A 10 -2.21 -12.17 -3.73
CA ILE A 10 -2.17 -12.09 -2.26
C ILE A 10 -0.74 -12.30 -1.75
N LYS A 11 -0.02 -13.28 -2.29
CA LYS A 11 1.35 -13.56 -1.88
C LYS A 11 2.31 -12.39 -2.16
N GLU A 12 2.13 -11.70 -3.28
CA GLU A 12 2.92 -10.53 -3.64
C GLU A 12 2.62 -9.28 -2.79
N GLN A 13 1.40 -9.17 -2.27
CA GLN A 13 1.00 -8.06 -1.38
C GLN A 13 1.44 -8.24 0.07
N LEU A 14 1.82 -9.46 0.47
CA LEU A 14 2.22 -9.73 1.85
C LEU A 14 3.70 -9.41 2.05
N PRO A 15 4.05 -8.68 3.12
CA PRO A 15 5.45 -8.50 3.51
C PRO A 15 6.07 -9.85 3.94
N PRO A 16 7.39 -9.97 3.90
CA PRO A 16 8.07 -11.10 4.54
C PRO A 16 7.70 -11.18 6.03
N MET A 17 7.16 -12.33 6.47
CA MET A 17 6.77 -12.56 7.87
C MET A 17 7.53 -13.76 8.42
N GLU A 18 8.23 -13.56 9.54
CA GLU A 18 9.03 -14.60 10.17
C GLU A 18 8.14 -15.75 10.69
N GLY A 19 8.54 -16.97 10.34
CA GLY A 19 7.82 -18.18 10.74
C GLY A 19 6.53 -18.45 9.96
N VAL A 20 6.21 -17.65 8.92
CA VAL A 20 5.01 -17.82 8.10
C VAL A 20 5.35 -18.48 6.78
N ALA A 21 4.59 -19.52 6.44
CA ALA A 21 4.65 -20.19 5.14
C ALA A 21 3.25 -20.28 4.52
N ALA A 22 3.15 -19.97 3.22
CA ALA A 22 1.92 -20.10 2.45
C ALA A 22 2.07 -21.22 1.41
N LYS A 23 1.07 -22.12 1.33
CA LYS A 23 1.00 -23.21 0.35
C LYS A 23 -0.38 -23.29 -0.25
N VAL A 24 -0.45 -23.51 -1.55
CA VAL A 24 -1.71 -23.73 -2.26
C VAL A 24 -1.95 -25.24 -2.36
N GLU A 25 -2.97 -25.73 -1.68
CA GLU A 25 -3.37 -27.14 -1.62
C GLU A 25 -4.91 -27.22 -1.61
N ASP A 26 -5.49 -28.16 -2.31
CA ASP A 26 -6.95 -28.40 -2.35
C ASP A 26 -7.78 -27.13 -2.64
N ASN A 27 -7.36 -26.34 -3.61
CA ASN A 27 -7.98 -25.08 -4.00
C ASN A 27 -8.09 -24.05 -2.85
N LYS A 28 -7.16 -24.10 -1.90
CA LYS A 28 -7.05 -23.16 -0.80
C LYS A 28 -5.60 -22.70 -0.67
N MET A 29 -5.42 -21.48 -0.26
CA MET A 29 -4.10 -20.97 0.13
C MET A 29 -3.97 -21.13 1.66
N ASN A 30 -3.26 -22.15 2.09
CA ASN A 30 -3.04 -22.50 3.48
C ASN A 30 -1.90 -21.71 4.09
N PHE A 31 -2.09 -21.17 5.28
CA PHE A 31 -1.08 -20.42 6.03
C PHE A 31 -0.63 -21.18 7.26
N TYR A 32 0.66 -21.47 7.29
CA TYR A 32 1.34 -22.14 8.39
C TYR A 32 2.13 -21.11 9.18
N ILE A 33 1.94 -21.05 10.48
CA ILE A 33 2.70 -20.23 11.43
C ILE A 33 3.49 -21.14 12.33
N ASP A 34 4.82 -20.98 12.35
CA ASP A 34 5.75 -21.84 13.07
C ASP A 34 5.52 -23.35 12.81
N GLY A 35 5.20 -23.67 11.54
CA GLY A 35 4.95 -25.03 11.05
C GLY A 35 3.55 -25.59 11.29
N ARG A 36 2.66 -24.85 11.94
CA ARG A 36 1.28 -25.27 12.22
C ARG A 36 0.30 -24.56 11.30
N LEU A 37 -0.63 -25.31 10.69
CA LEU A 37 -1.71 -24.74 9.87
C LEU A 37 -2.72 -24.02 10.78
N GLU A 38 -2.81 -22.70 10.62
CA GLU A 38 -3.67 -21.85 11.45
C GLU A 38 -4.95 -21.42 10.72
N PHE A 39 -4.82 -21.02 9.46
CA PHE A 39 -5.95 -20.55 8.64
C PHE A 39 -5.67 -20.71 7.14
N TYR A 40 -6.70 -20.47 6.33
CA TYR A 40 -6.60 -20.55 4.88
C TYR A 40 -7.47 -19.51 4.19
N VAL A 41 -7.06 -19.09 2.99
CA VAL A 41 -7.85 -18.27 2.06
C VAL A 41 -8.56 -19.20 1.08
N ARG A 42 -9.86 -19.00 0.90
CA ARG A 42 -10.71 -19.71 -0.06
C ARG A 42 -10.57 -19.11 -1.45
N GLU A 43 -11.05 -19.81 -2.48
CA GLU A 43 -11.15 -19.31 -3.85
C GLU A 43 -11.93 -17.99 -3.99
N SER A 44 -12.86 -17.73 -3.08
CA SER A 44 -13.60 -16.48 -3.00
C SER A 44 -12.82 -15.32 -2.36
N GLY A 45 -11.59 -15.56 -1.88
CA GLY A 45 -10.82 -14.60 -1.10
C GLY A 45 -11.20 -14.52 0.39
N GLY A 46 -12.22 -15.27 0.83
CA GLY A 46 -12.59 -15.29 2.24
C GLY A 46 -11.57 -16.07 3.09
N VAL A 47 -11.13 -15.50 4.22
CA VAL A 47 -10.25 -16.15 5.19
C VAL A 47 -11.06 -17.00 6.16
N SER A 48 -10.56 -18.18 6.51
CA SER A 48 -11.18 -19.09 7.46
C SER A 48 -10.13 -19.70 8.38
N TYR A 49 -10.44 -19.72 9.66
CA TYR A 49 -9.62 -20.38 10.69
C TYR A 49 -9.77 -21.90 10.61
N THR A 50 -8.70 -22.61 10.98
CA THR A 50 -8.81 -24.06 11.25
C THR A 50 -9.50 -24.29 12.60
N PRO A 51 -10.08 -25.49 12.83
CA PRO A 51 -10.73 -25.80 14.12
C PRO A 51 -9.79 -25.69 15.32
N ASN A 52 -8.49 -25.83 15.09
CA ASN A 52 -7.46 -25.79 16.12
C ASN A 52 -6.56 -24.54 15.99
N CYS A 53 -7.07 -23.47 15.43
CA CYS A 53 -6.32 -22.21 15.29
C CYS A 53 -5.88 -21.69 16.67
N SER A 54 -4.64 -21.27 16.78
CA SER A 54 -4.08 -20.73 18.02
C SER A 54 -4.63 -19.34 18.30
N ASP A 55 -4.99 -19.07 19.56
CA ASP A 55 -5.48 -17.76 20.00
C ASP A 55 -4.34 -16.89 20.56
N THR A 56 -3.27 -16.71 19.77
CA THR A 56 -2.13 -15.86 20.13
C THR A 56 -2.16 -14.54 19.38
N ASP A 57 -1.57 -13.48 19.96
CA ASP A 57 -1.49 -12.16 19.30
C ASP A 57 -0.72 -12.24 17.99
N LYS A 58 0.36 -13.05 17.91
CA LYS A 58 1.09 -13.32 16.67
C LYS A 58 0.15 -13.84 15.58
N VAL A 59 -0.67 -14.84 15.86
CA VAL A 59 -1.61 -15.43 14.89
C VAL A 59 -2.68 -14.43 14.49
N LYS A 60 -3.23 -13.65 15.45
CA LYS A 60 -4.22 -12.60 15.18
C LYS A 60 -3.68 -11.50 14.27
N ASN A 61 -2.47 -11.00 14.54
CA ASN A 61 -1.84 -9.97 13.76
C ASN A 61 -1.56 -10.45 12.33
N ILE A 62 -0.96 -11.63 12.17
CA ILE A 62 -0.70 -12.23 10.85
C ILE A 62 -2.02 -12.45 10.08
N CYS A 63 -3.07 -12.95 10.76
CA CYS A 63 -4.37 -13.11 10.14
C CYS A 63 -4.96 -11.77 9.68
N GLY A 64 -4.80 -10.71 10.46
CA GLY A 64 -5.21 -9.35 10.11
C GLY A 64 -4.57 -8.87 8.79
N GLU A 65 -3.26 -9.02 8.67
CA GLU A 65 -2.51 -8.69 7.44
C GLU A 65 -3.03 -9.48 6.22
N ILE A 66 -3.26 -10.79 6.39
CA ILE A 66 -3.74 -11.63 5.31
C ILE A 66 -5.18 -11.32 4.92
N VAL A 67 -6.05 -11.00 5.89
CA VAL A 67 -7.43 -10.54 5.63
C VAL A 67 -7.39 -9.22 4.84
N HIS A 68 -6.52 -8.30 5.24
CA HIS A 68 -6.36 -7.02 4.54
C HIS A 68 -5.87 -7.22 3.10
N ALA A 69 -4.79 -7.97 2.91
CA ALA A 69 -4.24 -8.27 1.59
C ALA A 69 -5.26 -8.99 0.70
N SER A 70 -5.95 -10.01 1.24
CA SER A 70 -6.95 -10.76 0.49
C SER A 70 -8.14 -9.89 0.06
N ARG A 71 -8.62 -9.02 0.94
CA ARG A 71 -9.71 -8.08 0.61
C ARG A 71 -9.27 -7.09 -0.46
N PHE A 72 -8.08 -6.52 -0.32
CA PHE A 72 -7.52 -5.56 -1.27
C PHE A 72 -7.32 -6.16 -2.66
N VAL A 73 -6.72 -7.36 -2.74
CA VAL A 73 -6.52 -8.09 -4.00
C VAL A 73 -7.85 -8.42 -4.66
N ARG A 74 -8.81 -8.92 -3.91
CA ARG A 74 -10.14 -9.23 -4.43
C ARG A 74 -10.81 -7.98 -5.00
N GLU A 75 -10.76 -6.86 -4.29
CA GLU A 75 -11.36 -5.60 -4.72
C GLU A 75 -10.84 -5.16 -6.09
N TYR A 76 -9.53 -5.15 -6.31
CA TYR A 76 -9.01 -4.73 -7.60
C TYR A 76 -9.21 -5.77 -8.71
N LEU A 77 -9.17 -7.08 -8.41
CA LEU A 77 -9.45 -8.10 -9.40
C LEU A 77 -10.93 -8.08 -9.84
N GLU A 78 -11.87 -7.87 -8.92
CA GLU A 78 -13.28 -7.66 -9.24
C GLU A 78 -13.48 -6.37 -10.08
N THR A 79 -12.75 -5.32 -9.75
CA THR A 79 -12.77 -4.05 -10.51
C THR A 79 -12.29 -4.28 -11.95
N ILE A 80 -11.18 -5.02 -12.14
CA ILE A 80 -10.65 -5.35 -13.47
C ILE A 80 -11.65 -6.21 -14.26
N ASP A 81 -12.25 -7.22 -13.63
CA ASP A 81 -13.18 -8.14 -14.27
C ASP A 81 -14.44 -7.44 -14.79
N GLN A 82 -14.94 -6.46 -14.03
CA GLN A 82 -16.14 -5.68 -14.37
C GLN A 82 -15.86 -4.51 -15.32
N ALA A 83 -14.60 -4.09 -15.45
CA ALA A 83 -14.24 -2.94 -16.27
C ALA A 83 -14.40 -3.23 -17.77
N PRO A 84 -14.82 -2.24 -18.57
CA PRO A 84 -14.91 -2.36 -20.02
C PRO A 84 -13.53 -2.54 -20.66
N ASP A 85 -13.50 -3.19 -21.81
CA ASP A 85 -12.30 -3.26 -22.63
C ASP A 85 -11.86 -1.86 -23.05
N PHE A 86 -10.55 -1.62 -23.00
CA PHE A 86 -9.93 -0.37 -23.40
C PHE A 86 -9.11 -0.59 -24.66
N GLU A 87 -9.74 -0.23 -25.79
CA GLU A 87 -9.13 -0.33 -27.11
C GLU A 87 -8.58 1.03 -27.53
N VAL A 88 -7.29 1.07 -27.80
CA VAL A 88 -6.61 2.26 -28.32
C VAL A 88 -5.75 1.84 -29.49
N GLU A 89 -5.82 2.62 -30.58
CA GLU A 89 -5.00 2.39 -31.76
C GLU A 89 -3.50 2.44 -31.39
N GLY A 90 -2.75 1.41 -31.80
CA GLY A 90 -1.32 1.27 -31.48
C GLY A 90 -0.98 0.55 -30.17
N LEU A 91 -1.97 0.18 -29.35
CA LEU A 91 -1.78 -0.74 -28.23
C LEU A 91 -1.99 -2.19 -28.69
N GLU A 92 -0.90 -2.97 -28.73
CA GLU A 92 -0.99 -4.41 -29.09
C GLU A 92 -1.70 -5.25 -28.03
N ASN A 93 -1.73 -4.78 -26.78
CA ASN A 93 -2.27 -5.50 -25.64
C ASN A 93 -3.66 -5.00 -25.26
N LYS A 94 -4.53 -5.93 -24.87
CA LYS A 94 -5.86 -5.59 -24.35
C LYS A 94 -5.77 -5.13 -22.90
N TYR A 95 -6.23 -3.93 -22.63
CA TYR A 95 -6.38 -3.39 -21.29
C TYR A 95 -7.86 -3.27 -20.91
N LYS A 96 -8.12 -3.11 -19.63
CA LYS A 96 -9.42 -2.76 -19.06
C LYS A 96 -9.35 -1.30 -18.58
N LEU A 97 -10.37 -0.51 -18.87
CA LEU A 97 -10.48 0.87 -18.41
C LEU A 97 -11.06 0.92 -17.00
N LEU A 98 -10.23 1.20 -16.00
CA LEU A 98 -10.67 1.27 -14.62
C LEU A 98 -11.27 2.63 -14.28
N ALA A 99 -10.65 3.70 -14.75
CA ALA A 99 -11.13 5.06 -14.55
C ALA A 99 -10.65 6.00 -15.68
N GLN A 100 -11.43 7.05 -15.93
CA GLN A 100 -11.04 8.16 -16.79
C GLN A 100 -11.56 9.47 -16.20
N PHE A 101 -10.69 10.47 -16.10
CA PHE A 101 -11.08 11.83 -15.73
C PHE A 101 -10.16 12.82 -16.44
N ASN A 102 -10.75 13.90 -16.96
CA ASN A 102 -10.06 14.81 -17.88
C ASN A 102 -9.38 14.00 -19.02
N ASN A 103 -8.10 14.26 -19.23
CA ASN A 103 -7.29 13.57 -20.24
C ASN A 103 -6.47 12.42 -19.64
N THR A 104 -6.76 11.98 -18.42
CA THR A 104 -6.02 10.90 -17.77
C THR A 104 -6.87 9.65 -17.68
N VAL A 105 -6.26 8.50 -17.97
CA VAL A 105 -6.87 7.18 -17.82
C VAL A 105 -6.05 6.33 -16.86
N LEU A 106 -6.76 5.53 -16.06
CA LEU A 106 -6.21 4.41 -15.29
C LEU A 106 -6.71 3.14 -15.94
N ALA A 107 -5.79 2.28 -16.33
CA ALA A 107 -6.10 1.01 -16.96
C ALA A 107 -5.33 -0.14 -16.30
N ALA A 108 -5.82 -1.37 -16.52
CA ALA A 108 -5.16 -2.56 -16.05
C ALA A 108 -5.22 -3.67 -17.10
N ARG A 109 -4.27 -4.60 -17.01
CA ARG A 109 -4.34 -5.87 -17.74
C ARG A 109 -3.90 -7.03 -16.85
N VAL A 110 -4.43 -8.19 -17.16
CA VAL A 110 -4.01 -9.46 -16.56
C VAL A 110 -3.25 -10.26 -17.61
N ASN A 111 -2.01 -10.62 -17.32
CA ASN A 111 -1.15 -11.44 -18.17
C ASN A 111 -0.96 -12.82 -17.51
N GLY A 112 -1.67 -13.82 -18.02
CA GLY A 112 -1.61 -15.17 -17.46
C GLY A 112 -2.21 -15.26 -16.05
N VAL A 113 -1.65 -16.12 -15.23
CA VAL A 113 -2.14 -16.40 -13.85
C VAL A 113 -1.32 -15.70 -12.76
N ASP A 114 -0.28 -14.98 -13.15
CA ASP A 114 0.72 -14.49 -12.19
C ASP A 114 0.85 -12.98 -12.19
N HIS A 115 0.46 -12.30 -13.27
CA HIS A 115 0.81 -10.91 -13.44
C HIS A 115 -0.39 -10.01 -13.71
N VAL A 116 -0.54 -9.00 -12.86
CA VAL A 116 -1.42 -7.85 -13.05
C VAL A 116 -0.54 -6.63 -13.31
N GLU A 117 -0.91 -5.82 -14.26
CA GLU A 117 -0.23 -4.56 -14.55
C GLU A 117 -1.23 -3.42 -14.55
N PHE A 118 -0.99 -2.44 -13.70
CA PHE A 118 -1.70 -1.16 -13.69
C PHE A 118 -0.88 -0.10 -14.41
N VAL A 119 -1.56 0.78 -15.11
CA VAL A 119 -0.93 1.87 -15.87
C VAL A 119 -1.81 3.10 -15.87
N THR A 120 -1.19 4.27 -15.85
CA THR A 120 -1.86 5.54 -16.13
C THR A 120 -1.30 6.13 -17.42
N TRP A 121 -2.18 6.71 -18.24
CA TRP A 121 -1.80 7.41 -19.48
C TRP A 121 -2.49 8.75 -19.58
N ASP A 122 -1.87 9.67 -20.34
CA ASP A 122 -2.58 10.79 -20.92
C ASP A 122 -3.25 10.34 -22.21
N LYS A 123 -4.53 10.67 -22.38
CA LYS A 123 -5.36 10.31 -23.54
C LYS A 123 -5.78 11.56 -24.29
N ASP A 124 -5.53 11.58 -25.58
CA ASP A 124 -6.02 12.61 -26.50
C ASP A 124 -6.74 11.98 -27.70
N SER A 125 -7.05 12.77 -28.73
CA SER A 125 -7.71 12.32 -29.96
C SER A 125 -6.84 11.38 -30.81
N ARG A 126 -5.53 11.29 -30.55
CA ARG A 126 -4.56 10.44 -31.27
C ARG A 126 -4.27 9.14 -30.57
N GLY A 127 -4.73 8.97 -29.32
CA GLY A 127 -4.50 7.76 -28.54
C GLY A 127 -4.04 8.05 -27.12
N VAL A 128 -3.14 7.22 -26.61
CA VAL A 128 -2.55 7.35 -25.28
C VAL A 128 -1.05 7.61 -25.35
N SER A 129 -0.54 8.36 -24.39
CA SER A 129 0.88 8.73 -24.26
C SER A 129 1.29 8.86 -22.81
N ALA A 130 2.57 9.07 -22.54
CA ALA A 130 3.14 9.36 -21.22
C ALA A 130 2.72 8.31 -20.15
N GLY A 131 2.92 7.03 -20.44
CA GLY A 131 2.53 5.93 -19.56
C GLY A 131 3.43 5.78 -18.34
N ASN A 132 2.82 5.73 -17.14
CA ASN A 132 3.45 5.30 -15.92
C ASN A 132 2.95 3.89 -15.57
N TYR A 133 3.86 2.94 -15.44
CA TYR A 133 3.56 1.51 -15.20
C TYR A 133 3.87 1.16 -13.76
N PHE A 134 2.95 0.48 -13.07
CA PHE A 134 3.00 0.22 -11.63
C PHE A 134 3.07 -1.28 -11.29
N GLY A 135 3.11 -2.17 -12.28
CA GLY A 135 2.99 -3.60 -12.01
C GLY A 135 1.68 -3.88 -11.26
N ASN A 136 1.74 -4.61 -10.15
CA ASN A 136 0.60 -4.95 -9.31
C ASN A 136 0.29 -3.92 -8.21
N ASP A 137 0.99 -2.77 -8.17
CA ASP A 137 0.77 -1.73 -7.16
C ASP A 137 -0.43 -0.83 -7.54
N PHE A 138 -1.63 -1.33 -7.21
CA PHE A 138 -2.87 -0.61 -7.46
C PHE A 138 -2.97 0.69 -6.68
N THR A 139 -2.38 0.76 -5.47
CA THR A 139 -2.41 1.96 -4.64
C THR A 139 -1.67 3.10 -5.31
N ARG A 140 -0.41 2.88 -5.73
CA ARG A 140 0.37 3.89 -6.43
C ARG A 140 -0.24 4.27 -7.78
N ALA A 141 -0.85 3.31 -8.48
CA ALA A 141 -1.55 3.61 -9.73
C ALA A 141 -2.75 4.55 -9.51
N LYS A 142 -3.54 4.33 -8.45
CA LYS A 142 -4.65 5.24 -8.07
C LYS A 142 -4.16 6.62 -7.67
N GLU A 143 -3.09 6.70 -6.91
CA GLU A 143 -2.49 7.97 -6.49
C GLU A 143 -1.98 8.77 -7.70
N ASP A 144 -1.22 8.14 -8.59
CA ASP A 144 -0.74 8.79 -9.81
C ASP A 144 -1.90 9.25 -10.70
N PHE A 145 -2.93 8.42 -10.85
CA PHE A 145 -4.14 8.80 -11.57
C PHE A 145 -4.80 10.04 -10.95
N ALA A 146 -4.99 10.06 -9.62
CA ALA A 146 -5.63 11.17 -8.93
C ALA A 146 -4.85 12.49 -9.10
N VAL A 147 -3.52 12.41 -9.07
CA VAL A 147 -2.64 13.58 -9.28
C VAL A 147 -2.68 14.02 -10.74
N ARG A 148 -2.47 13.12 -11.70
CA ARG A 148 -2.44 13.46 -13.14
C ARG A 148 -3.78 13.95 -13.64
N ALA A 149 -4.87 13.38 -13.15
CA ALA A 149 -6.22 13.81 -13.46
C ALA A 149 -6.61 15.14 -12.78
N ASN A 150 -5.72 15.70 -11.98
CA ASN A 150 -5.94 16.94 -11.21
C ASN A 150 -7.11 16.84 -10.19
N ILE A 151 -7.40 15.60 -9.73
CA ILE A 151 -8.39 15.34 -8.67
C ILE A 151 -7.80 15.73 -7.31
N VAL A 152 -6.50 15.43 -7.12
CA VAL A 152 -5.73 15.82 -5.93
C VAL A 152 -4.53 16.64 -6.38
N ASN A 153 -4.32 17.78 -5.71
CA ASN A 153 -3.13 18.58 -5.96
C ASN A 153 -1.91 17.91 -5.34
N ARG A 154 -0.86 17.70 -6.14
CA ARG A 154 0.40 17.09 -5.71
C ARG A 154 1.02 17.79 -4.49
N ASP A 155 0.90 19.11 -4.42
CA ASP A 155 1.45 19.91 -3.32
C ASP A 155 0.71 19.70 -1.98
N LYS A 156 -0.36 18.91 -1.97
CA LYS A 156 -1.12 18.51 -0.77
C LYS A 156 -0.87 17.07 -0.33
N ILE A 157 0.05 16.38 -0.99
CA ILE A 157 0.40 14.99 -0.67
C ILE A 157 1.79 15.00 -0.06
N PHE A 158 1.90 14.53 1.19
CA PHE A 158 3.18 14.31 1.85
C PHE A 158 3.59 12.83 1.69
N SER A 159 4.84 12.58 1.38
CA SER A 159 5.45 11.25 1.47
C SER A 159 5.56 10.79 2.93
N THR A 160 5.72 9.49 3.15
CA THR A 160 5.94 8.94 4.49
C THR A 160 7.14 9.60 5.19
N SER A 161 8.24 9.84 4.45
CA SER A 161 9.43 10.50 5.02
C SER A 161 9.15 11.95 5.44
N GLU A 162 8.38 12.69 4.63
CA GLU A 162 7.98 14.05 4.99
C GLU A 162 7.03 14.07 6.19
N LEU A 163 6.11 13.10 6.30
CA LEU A 163 5.24 12.96 7.47
C LEU A 163 6.03 12.63 8.74
N VAL A 164 7.03 11.75 8.66
CA VAL A 164 7.94 11.44 9.78
C VAL A 164 8.69 12.68 10.23
N GLU A 165 9.20 13.49 9.29
CA GLU A 165 9.92 14.72 9.62
C GLU A 165 8.99 15.77 10.22
N ILE A 166 7.77 15.93 9.71
CA ILE A 166 6.76 16.81 10.31
C ILE A 166 6.44 16.35 11.73
N TYR A 167 6.28 15.04 11.96
CA TYR A 167 6.03 14.48 13.28
C TYR A 167 7.16 14.82 14.27
N ARG A 168 8.42 14.64 13.87
CA ARG A 168 9.59 15.02 14.67
C ARG A 168 9.60 16.51 15.03
N CYS A 169 9.38 17.38 14.02
CA CYS A 169 9.33 18.82 14.25
C CYS A 169 8.24 19.22 15.27
N ILE A 170 7.09 18.52 15.24
CA ILE A 170 6.02 18.75 16.21
C ILE A 170 6.45 18.28 17.60
N ASP A 171 7.08 17.11 17.73
CA ASP A 171 7.60 16.62 19.02
C ASP A 171 8.65 17.55 19.62
N ASP A 172 9.59 18.03 18.82
CA ASP A 172 10.59 19.00 19.23
C ASP A 172 9.94 20.32 19.68
N THR A 173 8.89 20.76 19.00
CA THR A 173 8.18 21.98 19.36
C THR A 173 7.44 21.83 20.70
N LEU A 174 6.78 20.69 20.90
CA LEU A 174 6.02 20.40 22.13
C LEU A 174 6.96 20.14 23.33
N GLY A 175 8.13 19.52 23.11
CA GLY A 175 9.12 19.18 24.12
C GLY A 175 10.18 20.25 24.35
N GLY A 176 10.37 21.18 23.43
CA GLY A 176 11.47 22.14 23.41
C GLY A 176 11.32 23.36 24.30
N GLY A 177 10.24 23.45 25.09
CA GLY A 177 10.01 24.57 26.03
C GLY A 177 9.69 25.90 25.34
N TYR A 178 9.22 25.85 24.09
CA TYR A 178 8.72 27.05 23.40
C TYR A 178 7.45 27.59 24.04
N GLU A 179 7.32 28.91 24.09
CA GLU A 179 6.06 29.56 24.50
C GLU A 179 5.01 29.41 23.39
N ILE A 180 4.15 28.40 23.51
CA ILE A 180 3.03 28.13 22.63
C ILE A 180 1.73 28.14 23.42
N SER A 181 0.63 28.62 22.81
CA SER A 181 -0.68 28.64 23.47
C SER A 181 -1.28 27.25 23.58
N ASP A 182 -2.22 27.05 24.52
CA ASP A 182 -2.95 25.78 24.67
C ASP A 182 -3.67 25.39 23.37
N GLU A 183 -4.21 26.36 22.63
CA GLU A 183 -4.85 26.13 21.33
C GLU A 183 -3.84 25.60 20.28
N GLN A 184 -2.61 26.13 20.29
CA GLN A 184 -1.55 25.61 19.40
C GLN A 184 -1.14 24.18 19.79
N VAL A 185 -1.04 23.88 21.09
CA VAL A 185 -0.78 22.52 21.59
C VAL A 185 -1.83 21.55 21.09
N ASP A 186 -3.13 21.90 21.18
CA ASP A 186 -4.23 21.06 20.72
C ASP A 186 -4.17 20.81 19.20
N VAL A 187 -3.85 21.85 18.41
CA VAL A 187 -3.68 21.71 16.95
C VAL A 187 -2.51 20.78 16.62
N LEU A 188 -1.36 20.96 17.27
CA LEU A 188 -0.17 20.13 17.04
C LEU A 188 -0.41 18.66 17.39
N ASN A 189 -1.08 18.39 18.52
CA ASN A 189 -1.47 17.03 18.90
C ASN A 189 -2.44 16.42 17.86
N THR A 190 -3.42 17.19 17.39
CA THR A 190 -4.35 16.73 16.34
C THR A 190 -3.62 16.35 15.05
N ILE A 191 -2.58 17.10 14.67
CA ILE A 191 -1.76 16.78 13.47
C ILE A 191 -0.99 15.49 13.71
N LYS A 192 -0.38 15.32 14.89
CA LYS A 192 0.34 14.07 15.26
C LYS A 192 -0.58 12.86 15.17
N ASP A 193 -1.78 12.93 15.70
CA ASP A 193 -2.76 11.85 15.65
C ASP A 193 -3.09 11.46 14.21
N LYS A 194 -3.35 12.47 13.33
CA LYS A 194 -3.61 12.24 11.91
C LYS A 194 -2.41 11.59 11.18
N ILE A 195 -1.19 11.99 11.53
CA ILE A 195 0.01 11.38 10.96
C ILE A 195 0.12 9.93 11.42
N ALA A 196 -0.14 9.63 12.69
CA ALA A 196 -0.09 8.27 13.24
C ALA A 196 -1.17 7.35 12.63
N GLU A 197 -2.33 7.88 12.25
CA GLU A 197 -3.34 7.13 11.50
C GLU A 197 -2.87 6.69 10.11
N VAL A 198 -2.05 7.52 9.44
CA VAL A 198 -1.54 7.26 8.08
C VAL A 198 -0.22 6.49 8.10
N VAL A 199 0.60 6.70 9.13
CA VAL A 199 1.91 6.07 9.34
C VAL A 199 1.91 5.42 10.73
N PRO A 200 1.40 4.18 10.88
CA PRO A 200 1.23 3.55 12.21
C PRO A 200 2.53 3.37 13.01
N ASP A 201 3.66 3.22 12.32
CA ASP A 201 5.00 3.09 12.91
C ASP A 201 5.78 4.41 12.95
N VAL A 202 5.09 5.56 12.91
CA VAL A 202 5.72 6.89 12.83
C VAL A 202 6.64 7.19 14.02
N ILE A 203 6.28 6.71 15.21
CA ILE A 203 7.09 6.92 16.42
C ILE A 203 8.44 6.23 16.30
N GLU A 204 8.44 4.95 15.87
CA GLU A 204 9.67 4.17 15.67
C GLU A 204 10.55 4.81 14.60
N ARG A 205 9.96 5.17 13.46
CA ARG A 205 10.68 5.87 12.38
C ARG A 205 11.23 7.23 12.78
N ALA A 206 10.51 7.98 13.62
CA ALA A 206 10.95 9.27 14.11
C ALA A 206 12.20 9.12 15.02
N VAL A 207 12.23 8.09 15.86
CA VAL A 207 13.39 7.76 16.71
C VAL A 207 14.59 7.35 15.85
N GLU A 208 14.40 6.44 14.89
CA GLU A 208 15.45 6.02 13.95
C GLU A 208 16.04 7.21 13.17
N ALA A 209 15.19 8.10 12.69
CA ALA A 209 15.62 9.29 11.97
C ALA A 209 16.42 10.25 12.86
N GLN A 210 16.06 10.38 14.14
CA GLN A 210 16.82 11.18 15.12
C GLN A 210 18.19 10.58 15.38
N GLU A 211 18.28 9.27 15.60
CA GLU A 211 19.56 8.57 15.82
C GLU A 211 20.52 8.72 14.63
N GLN A 212 19.98 8.64 13.40
CA GLN A 212 20.78 8.86 12.18
C GLN A 212 21.34 10.28 12.13
N TYR A 213 20.50 11.28 12.40
CA TYR A 213 20.90 12.68 12.44
C TYR A 213 22.00 12.95 13.48
N ASP A 214 21.85 12.40 14.67
CA ASP A 214 22.84 12.54 15.75
C ASP A 214 24.18 11.87 15.41
N GLN A 215 24.15 10.72 14.71
CA GLN A 215 25.36 10.06 14.21
C GLN A 215 26.07 10.87 13.14
N GLU A 216 25.35 11.48 12.21
CA GLU A 216 25.92 12.34 11.16
C GLU A 216 26.57 13.59 11.76
N LEU A 217 25.93 14.23 12.75
CA LEU A 217 26.48 15.38 13.46
C LEU A 217 27.78 15.01 14.18
N ASN A 218 27.83 13.89 14.89
CA ASN A 218 29.00 13.44 15.61
C ASN A 218 30.17 13.07 14.67
N ASN A 219 29.87 12.45 13.53
CA ASN A 219 30.87 12.13 12.51
C ASN A 219 31.42 13.39 11.80
N GLY A 220 30.57 14.40 11.59
CA GLY A 220 30.98 15.68 11.00
C GLY A 220 31.87 16.52 11.90
N MET A 221 31.74 16.42 13.24
CA MET A 221 32.57 17.11 14.20
C MET A 221 33.97 16.48 14.40
N THR A 222 34.17 15.23 13.97
CA THR A 222 35.46 14.53 14.08
C THR A 222 36.39 14.73 12.88
N MET A 223 35.95 15.46 11.84
CA MET A 223 36.74 15.72 10.62
C MET A 223 37.35 17.14 10.51
N ASN A 224 37.34 17.93 11.58
CA ASN A 224 38.00 19.25 11.62
C ASN A 224 39.17 19.32 12.58
#